data_d02cd8b716ac7e4a3b658b16aa7ed551
#
_entry.id   d02cd8b716ac7e4a3b658b16aa7ed551
#
_cell.length_a   1.000
_cell.length_b   1.000
_cell.length_c   1.000
_cell.angle_alpha   90.00
_cell.angle_beta   90.00
_cell.angle_gamma   90.00
#
_symmetry.space_group_name_H-M   'P 1'
#
loop_
_entity.id
_entity.type
_entity.pdbx_description
1 polymer ?
#
loop_
_entity_poly.entity_id
_entity_poly.type
_entity_poly.pdbx_seq_one_letter_code
_entity_poly.pdbx_strand_id
1 'polypeptide(L)'
;AKLVSKRIYDWDAPVTMRYDFVNLKGVPGKMSSSKGKVIALPDALDVYQAEVLRYLFAGTRPNTEFAISFDMDVLKVYEDYDKTERIVYGIDKAKNDEQFNKEKRIYMLSQIDGQIPQTMPYQITFRMLTTLLQIYSGDIDKVISSLGDVKPEQEERLRRRAACAWFWIQNSAPSCAEEFCFALRTDGSKADLQGDLLTAVKRVRDEVVPKIDTFQIDKECQQAMYDIATEMGIEPKALFTAMYNALINKDQGPRLGNFMRIIGKDQLSSILSVY
;
A
#
# COMPACT_ATOMS: atom_id res chain seq x y z
N ALA A 1 41.07 12.82 -18.28
CA ALA A 1 40.00 13.25 -19.19
C ALA A 1 40.09 14.74 -19.51
N LYS A 2 40.04 15.69 -18.53
CA LYS A 2 40.01 17.15 -18.74
C LYS A 2 41.17 17.68 -19.60
N LEU A 3 42.43 17.24 -19.31
CA LEU A 3 43.60 17.64 -20.06
C LEU A 3 43.58 17.14 -21.53
N VAL A 4 43.08 15.93 -21.74
CA VAL A 4 42.96 15.33 -23.09
C VAL A 4 41.92 16.10 -23.90
N SER A 5 40.73 16.33 -23.32
CA SER A 5 39.68 17.13 -23.99
C SER A 5 40.19 18.51 -24.42
N LYS A 6 40.88 19.23 -23.52
CA LYS A 6 41.35 20.60 -23.83
C LYS A 6 42.53 20.62 -24.78
N ARG A 7 43.55 19.75 -24.58
CA ARG A 7 44.80 19.82 -25.36
C ARG A 7 44.70 19.16 -26.73
N ILE A 8 43.89 18.11 -26.87
CA ILE A 8 43.80 17.34 -28.12
C ILE A 8 42.59 17.78 -28.95
N TYR A 9 41.45 18.05 -28.28
CA TYR A 9 40.19 18.32 -28.95
C TYR A 9 39.76 19.78 -28.86
N ASP A 10 40.55 20.64 -28.17
CA ASP A 10 40.21 22.03 -27.83
C ASP A 10 38.76 22.20 -27.34
N TRP A 11 38.31 21.27 -26.56
CA TRP A 11 36.95 21.21 -26.03
C TRP A 11 36.94 21.18 -24.50
N ASP A 12 36.02 21.92 -23.88
CA ASP A 12 35.87 21.87 -22.42
C ASP A 12 35.26 20.56 -21.97
N ALA A 13 35.91 19.90 -21.01
CA ALA A 13 35.45 18.65 -20.49
C ALA A 13 34.08 18.80 -19.82
N PRO A 14 33.16 17.81 -19.97
CA PRO A 14 31.87 17.83 -19.28
C PRO A 14 32.05 17.90 -17.78
N VAL A 15 31.07 18.51 -17.11
CA VAL A 15 31.00 18.53 -15.65
C VAL A 15 30.80 17.11 -15.16
N THR A 16 31.70 16.68 -14.28
CA THR A 16 31.63 15.31 -13.72
C THR A 16 30.96 15.39 -12.35
N MET A 17 29.94 14.55 -12.15
CA MET A 17 29.29 14.37 -10.85
C MET A 17 29.55 12.95 -10.36
N ARG A 18 29.99 12.83 -9.10
CA ARG A 18 30.13 11.52 -8.44
C ARG A 18 28.74 11.01 -8.08
N TYR A 19 28.47 9.74 -8.35
CA TYR A 19 27.29 9.04 -7.89
C TYR A 19 27.70 7.65 -7.40
N ASP A 20 26.88 7.08 -6.53
CA ASP A 20 27.07 5.75 -5.99
C ASP A 20 26.11 4.74 -6.64
N PHE A 21 26.21 3.48 -6.24
CA PHE A 21 25.44 2.39 -6.84
C PHE A 21 23.99 2.39 -6.35
N VAL A 22 23.12 1.96 -7.25
CA VAL A 22 21.76 1.52 -6.91
C VAL A 22 21.78 0.01 -6.82
N ASN A 23 21.42 -0.53 -5.67
CA ASN A 23 21.40 -1.96 -5.42
C ASN A 23 19.97 -2.50 -5.38
N LEU A 24 19.86 -3.82 -5.34
CA LEU A 24 18.62 -4.52 -5.05
C LEU A 24 18.68 -5.02 -3.60
N LYS A 25 17.70 -4.65 -2.78
CA LYS A 25 17.62 -5.13 -1.39
C LYS A 25 17.49 -6.65 -1.37
N GLY A 26 18.20 -7.30 -0.45
CA GLY A 26 18.23 -8.76 -0.33
C GLY A 26 19.13 -9.48 -1.33
N VAL A 27 19.74 -8.79 -2.29
CA VAL A 27 20.70 -9.37 -3.24
C VAL A 27 22.11 -8.89 -2.88
N PRO A 28 23.03 -9.81 -2.50
CA PRO A 28 24.39 -9.43 -2.16
C PRO A 28 25.15 -8.85 -3.36
N GLY A 29 25.84 -7.75 -3.14
CA GLY A 29 26.68 -7.06 -4.12
C GLY A 29 25.88 -6.21 -5.11
N LYS A 30 26.61 -5.51 -6.00
CA LYS A 30 26.01 -4.61 -6.99
C LYS A 30 25.28 -5.40 -8.09
N MET A 31 24.23 -4.77 -8.63
CA MET A 31 23.55 -5.29 -9.82
C MET A 31 24.54 -5.49 -10.97
N SER A 32 24.47 -6.63 -11.63
CA SER A 32 25.35 -6.98 -12.74
C SER A 32 24.59 -7.82 -13.75
N SER A 33 24.51 -7.33 -14.98
CA SER A 33 23.87 -8.04 -16.09
C SER A 33 24.55 -9.38 -16.41
N SER A 34 25.87 -9.46 -16.27
CA SER A 34 26.62 -10.70 -16.49
C SER A 34 26.34 -11.82 -15.47
N LYS A 35 25.75 -11.47 -14.32
CA LYS A 35 25.37 -12.42 -13.25
C LYS A 35 23.88 -12.72 -13.21
N GLY A 36 23.09 -12.21 -14.17
CA GLY A 36 21.63 -12.39 -14.22
C GLY A 36 20.87 -11.71 -13.08
N LYS A 37 21.51 -10.85 -12.29
CA LYS A 37 20.93 -10.15 -11.14
C LYS A 37 20.73 -8.66 -11.46
N VAL A 38 19.85 -8.40 -12.41
CA VAL A 38 19.50 -7.03 -12.82
C VAL A 38 17.99 -6.91 -12.78
N ILE A 39 17.51 -5.81 -12.23
CA ILE A 39 16.13 -5.39 -12.41
C ILE A 39 16.11 -4.47 -13.61
N ALA A 40 15.30 -4.78 -14.60
CA ALA A 40 15.01 -3.86 -15.68
C ALA A 40 14.05 -2.76 -15.17
N LEU A 41 14.10 -1.60 -15.80
CA LEU A 41 13.20 -0.50 -15.46
C LEU A 41 11.71 -0.89 -15.51
N PRO A 42 11.24 -1.66 -16.51
CA PRO A 42 9.86 -2.17 -16.53
C PRO A 42 9.49 -2.94 -15.26
N ASP A 43 10.35 -3.85 -14.77
CA ASP A 43 10.09 -4.65 -13.56
C ASP A 43 9.89 -3.75 -12.33
N ALA A 44 10.64 -2.65 -12.24
CA ALA A 44 10.48 -1.67 -11.17
C ALA A 44 9.17 -0.88 -11.32
N LEU A 45 8.75 -0.59 -12.54
CA LEU A 45 7.50 0.14 -12.84
C LEU A 45 6.24 -0.71 -12.63
N ASP A 46 6.36 -2.03 -12.61
CA ASP A 46 5.26 -2.92 -12.22
C ASP A 46 4.89 -2.76 -10.73
N VAL A 47 5.84 -2.36 -9.88
CA VAL A 47 5.63 -2.17 -8.44
C VAL A 47 5.56 -0.70 -8.04
N TYR A 48 6.29 0.17 -8.72
CA TYR A 48 6.36 1.59 -8.40
C TYR A 48 5.79 2.45 -9.52
N GLN A 49 4.88 3.38 -9.18
CA GLN A 49 4.55 4.46 -10.11
C GLN A 49 5.83 5.21 -10.49
N ALA A 50 5.90 5.73 -11.72
CA ALA A 50 7.08 6.42 -12.19
C ALA A 50 7.50 7.61 -11.30
N GLU A 51 6.53 8.36 -10.79
CA GLU A 51 6.74 9.48 -9.87
C GLU A 51 7.34 9.00 -8.53
N VAL A 52 6.88 7.85 -8.02
CA VAL A 52 7.37 7.27 -6.77
C VAL A 52 8.78 6.70 -6.94
N LEU A 53 9.05 6.06 -8.07
CA LEU A 53 10.40 5.58 -8.39
C LEU A 53 11.37 6.76 -8.54
N ARG A 54 10.98 7.83 -9.26
CA ARG A 54 11.78 9.07 -9.38
C ARG A 54 12.00 9.75 -8.02
N TYR A 55 11.02 9.70 -7.13
CA TYR A 55 11.13 10.22 -5.77
C TYR A 55 12.27 9.55 -4.99
N LEU A 56 12.44 8.23 -5.10
CA LEU A 56 13.57 7.52 -4.48
C LEU A 56 14.92 8.10 -4.93
N PHE A 57 15.07 8.37 -6.22
CA PHE A 57 16.30 8.96 -6.77
C PHE A 57 16.45 10.43 -6.36
N ALA A 58 15.40 11.24 -6.47
CA ALA A 58 15.44 12.67 -6.14
C ALA A 58 15.69 12.93 -4.64
N GLY A 59 15.21 12.04 -3.77
CA GLY A 59 15.40 12.12 -2.32
C GLY A 59 16.75 11.64 -1.83
N THR A 60 17.48 10.87 -2.64
CA THR A 60 18.77 10.28 -2.26
C THR A 60 19.93 11.15 -2.75
N ARG A 61 20.94 11.36 -1.89
CA ARG A 61 22.15 12.09 -2.31
C ARG A 61 22.91 11.26 -3.34
N PRO A 62 23.45 11.88 -4.42
CA PRO A 62 24.13 11.14 -5.50
C PRO A 62 25.30 10.27 -5.03
N ASN A 63 26.03 10.69 -4.00
CA ASN A 63 27.17 9.97 -3.43
C ASN A 63 26.79 9.01 -2.28
N THR A 64 25.52 8.60 -2.21
CA THR A 64 25.02 7.68 -1.19
C THR A 64 24.43 6.47 -1.92
N GLU A 65 24.93 5.30 -1.58
CA GLU A 65 24.39 4.03 -2.03
C GLU A 65 22.97 3.83 -1.47
N PHE A 66 22.06 3.37 -2.30
CA PHE A 66 20.72 2.97 -1.86
C PHE A 66 20.24 1.73 -2.59
N ALA A 67 19.21 1.09 -2.06
CA ALA A 67 18.64 -0.11 -2.65
C ALA A 67 17.17 0.10 -3.01
N ILE A 68 16.78 -0.37 -4.18
CA ILE A 68 15.39 -0.57 -4.55
C ILE A 68 14.92 -1.85 -3.88
N SER A 69 13.76 -1.82 -3.28
CA SER A 69 13.16 -2.95 -2.58
C SER A 69 11.85 -3.37 -3.22
N PHE A 70 11.56 -4.66 -3.19
CA PHE A 70 10.25 -5.22 -3.55
C PHE A 70 9.56 -5.88 -2.35
N ASP A 71 10.18 -5.81 -1.17
CA ASP A 71 9.63 -6.29 0.09
C ASP A 71 8.71 -5.24 0.76
N MET A 72 8.51 -5.35 2.06
CA MET A 72 7.67 -4.44 2.86
C MET A 72 8.07 -2.96 2.79
N ASP A 73 9.31 -2.64 2.37
CA ASP A 73 9.75 -1.25 2.22
C ASP A 73 8.98 -0.52 1.10
N VAL A 74 8.36 -1.25 0.17
CA VAL A 74 7.45 -0.65 -0.83
C VAL A 74 6.38 0.20 -0.16
N LEU A 75 5.77 -0.30 0.90
CA LEU A 75 4.75 0.44 1.66
C LEU A 75 5.30 1.76 2.21
N LYS A 76 6.50 1.70 2.79
CA LYS A 76 7.16 2.87 3.34
C LYS A 76 7.51 3.91 2.27
N VAL A 77 8.00 3.47 1.13
CA VAL A 77 8.33 4.37 0.01
C VAL A 77 7.10 5.16 -0.44
N TYR A 78 5.96 4.47 -0.60
CA TYR A 78 4.70 5.13 -0.93
C TYR A 78 4.21 6.06 0.18
N GLU A 79 4.34 5.67 1.45
CA GLU A 79 3.98 6.50 2.62
C GLU A 79 4.84 7.76 2.69
N ASP A 80 6.14 7.65 2.44
CA ASP A 80 7.08 8.79 2.43
C ASP A 80 6.78 9.74 1.26
N TYR A 81 6.50 9.21 0.07
CA TYR A 81 6.07 10.00 -1.09
C TYR A 81 4.76 10.74 -0.81
N ASP A 82 3.74 10.04 -0.30
CA ASP A 82 2.45 10.61 0.04
C ASP A 82 2.56 11.71 1.09
N LYS A 83 3.44 11.54 2.07
CA LYS A 83 3.71 12.55 3.09
C LYS A 83 4.37 13.80 2.48
N THR A 84 5.37 13.60 1.61
CA THR A 84 6.00 14.72 0.89
C THR A 84 4.97 15.49 0.05
N GLU A 85 4.08 14.78 -0.65
CA GLU A 85 2.98 15.39 -1.40
C GLU A 85 2.08 16.22 -0.48
N ARG A 86 1.62 15.69 0.66
CA ARG A 86 0.80 16.45 1.63
C ARG A 86 1.51 17.68 2.20
N ILE A 87 2.83 17.60 2.44
CA ILE A 87 3.62 18.75 2.88
C ILE A 87 3.63 19.84 1.79
N VAL A 88 3.83 19.47 0.53
CA VAL A 88 3.88 20.42 -0.60
C VAL A 88 2.55 21.16 -0.77
N TYR A 89 1.43 20.50 -0.54
CA TYR A 89 0.08 21.09 -0.62
C TYR A 89 -0.43 21.68 0.72
N GLY A 90 0.42 21.70 1.75
CA GLY A 90 0.09 22.32 3.04
C GLY A 90 -0.90 21.56 3.92
N ILE A 91 -1.17 20.30 3.60
CA ILE A 91 -2.00 19.41 4.44
C ILE A 91 -1.22 19.01 5.70
N ASP A 92 0.02 18.53 5.50
CA ASP A 92 0.95 18.25 6.57
C ASP A 92 1.91 19.42 6.76
N LYS A 93 2.30 19.69 8.01
CA LYS A 93 3.26 20.77 8.34
C LYS A 93 4.69 20.28 8.21
N ALA A 94 5.51 21.02 7.49
CA ALA A 94 6.96 20.90 7.57
C ALA A 94 7.47 21.45 8.93
N LYS A 95 8.60 20.95 9.41
CA LYS A 95 9.20 21.40 10.67
C LYS A 95 9.72 22.84 10.58
N ASN A 96 10.21 23.22 9.39
CA ASN A 96 10.73 24.55 9.08
C ASN A 96 10.75 24.76 7.56
N ASP A 97 11.10 25.99 7.13
CA ASP A 97 11.17 26.37 5.72
C ASP A 97 12.23 25.60 4.93
N GLU A 98 13.33 25.22 5.56
CA GLU A 98 14.39 24.43 4.92
C GLU A 98 13.85 23.05 4.53
N GLN A 99 13.15 22.38 5.45
CA GLN A 99 12.50 21.11 5.15
C GLN A 99 11.45 21.28 4.06
N PHE A 100 10.58 22.28 4.15
CA PHE A 100 9.57 22.55 3.13
C PHE A 100 10.17 22.72 1.74
N ASN A 101 11.21 23.56 1.61
CA ASN A 101 11.87 23.79 0.35
C ASN A 101 12.55 22.54 -0.21
N LYS A 102 13.12 21.71 0.66
CA LYS A 102 13.70 20.41 0.30
C LYS A 102 12.64 19.46 -0.23
N GLU A 103 11.55 19.25 0.53
CA GLU A 103 10.46 18.35 0.14
C GLU A 103 9.80 18.80 -1.17
N LYS A 104 9.54 20.11 -1.31
CA LYS A 104 8.99 20.69 -2.53
C LYS A 104 9.89 20.44 -3.74
N ARG A 105 11.21 20.57 -3.59
CA ARG A 105 12.16 20.32 -4.67
C ARG A 105 12.20 18.83 -5.05
N ILE A 106 12.23 17.94 -4.06
CA ILE A 106 12.20 16.49 -4.29
C ILE A 106 10.91 16.10 -5.02
N TYR A 107 9.75 16.60 -4.55
CA TYR A 107 8.46 16.34 -5.18
C TYR A 107 8.41 16.85 -6.63
N MET A 108 8.87 18.07 -6.89
CA MET A 108 8.95 18.61 -8.25
C MET A 108 9.82 17.74 -9.17
N LEU A 109 11.00 17.31 -8.71
CA LEU A 109 11.91 16.45 -9.47
C LEU A 109 11.35 15.04 -9.68
N SER A 110 10.45 14.60 -8.83
CA SER A 110 9.78 13.31 -8.98
C SER A 110 8.71 13.33 -10.08
N GLN A 111 8.13 14.49 -10.38
CA GLN A 111 7.11 14.60 -11.42
C GLN A 111 7.73 14.34 -12.81
N ILE A 112 6.96 13.69 -13.70
CA ILE A 112 7.45 13.26 -15.02
C ILE A 112 7.75 14.47 -15.89
N ASP A 113 6.92 15.51 -15.84
CA ASP A 113 7.06 16.78 -16.55
C ASP A 113 7.85 17.83 -15.78
N GLY A 114 8.29 17.54 -14.55
CA GLY A 114 8.99 18.46 -13.67
C GLY A 114 8.12 19.57 -13.10
N GLN A 115 6.79 19.48 -13.23
CA GLN A 115 5.85 20.48 -12.74
C GLN A 115 5.03 19.93 -11.58
N ILE A 116 4.74 20.77 -10.59
CA ILE A 116 3.85 20.44 -9.50
C ILE A 116 2.40 20.65 -9.98
N PRO A 117 1.52 19.64 -9.92
CA PRO A 117 0.12 19.83 -10.28
C PRO A 117 -0.53 20.96 -9.49
N GLN A 118 -1.46 21.70 -10.10
CA GLN A 118 -2.13 22.82 -9.44
C GLN A 118 -2.98 22.40 -8.24
N THR A 119 -3.60 21.23 -8.32
CA THR A 119 -4.39 20.66 -7.24
C THR A 119 -3.76 19.37 -6.76
N MET A 120 -3.85 19.12 -5.45
CA MET A 120 -3.37 17.87 -4.88
C MET A 120 -4.11 16.69 -5.52
N PRO A 121 -3.38 15.70 -6.06
CA PRO A 121 -3.99 14.49 -6.56
C PRO A 121 -4.72 13.71 -5.46
N TYR A 122 -5.76 12.95 -5.84
CA TYR A 122 -6.45 12.06 -4.92
C TYR A 122 -5.45 11.08 -4.30
N GLN A 123 -5.47 11.01 -2.97
CA GLN A 123 -4.52 10.21 -2.22
C GLN A 123 -5.23 9.11 -1.44
N ILE A 124 -4.83 7.88 -1.68
CA ILE A 124 -5.16 6.71 -0.88
C ILE A 124 -3.86 6.00 -0.54
N THR A 125 -3.70 5.55 0.71
CA THR A 125 -2.48 4.85 1.10
C THR A 125 -2.33 3.54 0.32
N PHE A 126 -1.09 3.19 -0.03
CA PHE A 126 -0.82 1.94 -0.74
C PHE A 126 -1.33 0.71 0.04
N ARG A 127 -1.20 0.73 1.37
CA ARG A 127 -1.73 -0.30 2.28
C ARG A 127 -3.25 -0.45 2.17
N MET A 128 -4.00 0.66 2.15
CA MET A 128 -5.45 0.60 2.00
C MET A 128 -5.83 0.05 0.64
N LEU A 129 -5.12 0.47 -0.40
CA LEU A 129 -5.36 0.02 -1.76
C LEU A 129 -5.09 -1.48 -1.93
N THR A 130 -4.02 -2.03 -1.31
CA THR A 130 -3.78 -3.49 -1.29
C THR A 130 -4.91 -4.24 -0.59
N THR A 131 -5.50 -3.69 0.46
CA THR A 131 -6.65 -4.30 1.16
C THR A 131 -7.89 -4.32 0.26
N LEU A 132 -8.23 -3.18 -0.35
CA LEU A 132 -9.38 -3.08 -1.25
C LEU A 132 -9.25 -4.02 -2.46
N LEU A 133 -8.08 -4.06 -3.08
CA LEU A 133 -7.83 -4.93 -4.22
C LEU A 133 -8.01 -6.41 -3.88
N GLN A 134 -7.63 -6.85 -2.70
CA GLN A 134 -7.85 -8.23 -2.26
C GLN A 134 -9.34 -8.51 -1.96
N ILE A 135 -10.06 -7.56 -1.38
CA ILE A 135 -11.51 -7.66 -1.16
C ILE A 135 -12.26 -7.80 -2.50
N TYR A 136 -11.87 -7.01 -3.49
CA TYR A 136 -12.50 -7.01 -4.82
C TYR A 136 -11.78 -7.93 -5.83
N SER A 137 -10.89 -8.83 -5.36
CA SER A 137 -10.19 -9.82 -6.19
C SER A 137 -9.46 -9.22 -7.40
N GLY A 138 -8.86 -8.04 -7.23
CA GLY A 138 -8.11 -7.32 -8.26
C GLY A 138 -8.96 -6.47 -9.21
N ASP A 139 -10.26 -6.37 -9.01
CA ASP A 139 -11.15 -5.56 -9.83
C ASP A 139 -10.95 -4.07 -9.51
N ILE A 140 -10.09 -3.42 -10.30
CA ILE A 140 -9.73 -2.00 -10.14
C ILE A 140 -10.94 -1.09 -10.31
N ASP A 141 -11.89 -1.42 -11.20
CA ASP A 141 -13.08 -0.61 -11.43
C ASP A 141 -13.98 -0.59 -10.19
N LYS A 142 -14.18 -1.73 -9.56
CA LYS A 142 -14.90 -1.81 -8.28
C LYS A 142 -14.18 -1.08 -7.16
N VAL A 143 -12.86 -1.18 -7.10
CA VAL A 143 -12.07 -0.42 -6.11
C VAL A 143 -12.30 1.07 -6.29
N ILE A 144 -12.14 1.61 -7.50
CA ILE A 144 -12.32 3.04 -7.77
C ILE A 144 -13.74 3.47 -7.45
N SER A 145 -14.74 2.70 -7.88
CA SER A 145 -16.15 2.99 -7.59
C SER A 145 -16.46 3.01 -6.09
N SER A 146 -15.75 2.23 -5.28
CA SER A 146 -15.93 2.19 -3.83
C SER A 146 -15.34 3.39 -3.09
N LEU A 147 -14.46 4.17 -3.75
CA LEU A 147 -13.77 5.31 -3.13
C LEU A 147 -14.57 6.62 -3.14
N GLY A 148 -15.69 6.67 -3.85
CA GLY A 148 -16.55 7.86 -3.91
C GLY A 148 -15.97 8.96 -4.81
N ASP A 149 -15.74 10.15 -4.27
CA ASP A 149 -15.47 11.40 -5.00
C ASP A 149 -14.11 11.47 -5.74
N VAL A 150 -13.73 10.44 -6.49
CA VAL A 150 -12.56 10.48 -7.36
C VAL A 150 -12.92 11.24 -8.65
N LYS A 151 -12.24 12.35 -8.88
CA LYS A 151 -12.44 13.14 -10.10
C LYS A 151 -11.86 12.43 -11.32
N PRO A 152 -12.51 12.54 -12.51
CA PRO A 152 -12.05 11.84 -13.71
C PRO A 152 -10.58 12.11 -14.08
N GLU A 153 -10.09 13.34 -13.89
CA GLU A 153 -8.70 13.70 -14.16
C GLU A 153 -7.67 13.05 -13.22
N GLN A 154 -8.13 12.51 -12.08
CA GLN A 154 -7.29 11.86 -11.08
C GLN A 154 -7.33 10.32 -11.20
N GLU A 155 -8.30 9.80 -11.92
CA GLU A 155 -8.57 8.38 -12.03
C GLU A 155 -7.42 7.60 -12.66
N GLU A 156 -6.79 8.13 -13.70
CA GLU A 156 -5.68 7.45 -14.38
C GLU A 156 -4.48 7.21 -13.46
N ARG A 157 -4.11 8.22 -12.64
CA ARG A 157 -3.03 8.06 -11.65
C ARG A 157 -3.39 7.01 -10.60
N LEU A 158 -4.65 7.02 -10.15
CA LEU A 158 -5.15 6.05 -9.17
C LEU A 158 -5.16 4.63 -9.75
N ARG A 159 -5.58 4.45 -10.99
CA ARG A 159 -5.54 3.16 -11.70
C ARG A 159 -4.12 2.61 -11.81
N ARG A 160 -3.16 3.45 -12.17
CA ARG A 160 -1.74 3.05 -12.19
C ARG A 160 -1.25 2.62 -10.81
N ARG A 161 -1.62 3.37 -9.76
CA ARG A 161 -1.28 3.00 -8.38
C ARG A 161 -1.92 1.67 -7.96
N ALA A 162 -3.18 1.46 -8.34
CA ALA A 162 -3.89 0.21 -8.07
C ALA A 162 -3.25 -0.97 -8.81
N ALA A 163 -2.83 -0.78 -10.07
CA ALA A 163 -2.12 -1.81 -10.82
C ALA A 163 -0.80 -2.18 -10.15
N CYS A 164 0.01 -1.21 -9.72
CA CYS A 164 1.24 -1.47 -8.96
C CYS A 164 0.97 -2.21 -7.65
N ALA A 165 -0.08 -1.82 -6.92
CA ALA A 165 -0.44 -2.46 -5.66
C ALA A 165 -0.91 -3.90 -5.88
N TRP A 166 -1.68 -4.15 -6.93
CA TRP A 166 -2.13 -5.50 -7.27
C TRP A 166 -0.98 -6.39 -7.74
N PHE A 167 -0.10 -5.86 -8.59
CA PHE A 167 1.10 -6.59 -9.02
C PHE A 167 1.97 -6.98 -7.82
N TRP A 168 2.19 -6.04 -6.88
CA TRP A 168 2.98 -6.31 -5.68
C TRP A 168 2.36 -7.42 -4.83
N ILE A 169 1.04 -7.37 -4.58
CA ILE A 169 0.30 -8.41 -3.83
C ILE A 169 0.40 -9.78 -4.51
N GLN A 170 0.35 -9.83 -5.84
CA GLN A 170 0.37 -11.10 -6.57
C GLN A 170 1.77 -11.71 -6.68
N ASN A 171 2.81 -10.90 -6.80
CA ASN A 171 4.13 -11.36 -7.21
C ASN A 171 5.20 -11.24 -6.13
N SER A 172 5.15 -10.21 -5.29
CA SER A 172 6.20 -9.93 -4.30
C SER A 172 5.78 -10.26 -2.87
N ALA A 173 4.61 -9.80 -2.45
CA ALA A 173 4.11 -9.95 -1.09
C ALA A 173 4.00 -11.42 -0.62
N PRO A 174 3.64 -12.43 -1.44
CA PRO A 174 3.57 -13.82 -0.99
C PRO A 174 4.89 -14.35 -0.43
N SER A 175 6.02 -13.84 -0.89
CA SER A 175 7.35 -14.29 -0.46
C SER A 175 7.96 -13.47 0.68
N CYS A 176 7.47 -12.25 0.94
CA CYS A 176 8.10 -11.31 1.88
C CYS A 176 7.12 -10.68 2.89
N ALA A 177 5.83 -10.84 2.68
CA ALA A 177 4.76 -10.22 3.44
C ALA A 177 3.47 -11.07 3.41
N GLU A 178 3.61 -12.38 3.60
CA GLU A 178 2.50 -13.33 3.52
C GLU A 178 1.32 -12.97 4.43
N GLU A 179 1.58 -12.32 5.56
CA GLU A 179 0.57 -11.82 6.47
C GLU A 179 -0.34 -10.75 5.86
N PHE A 180 0.13 -10.05 4.81
CA PHE A 180 -0.66 -9.08 4.06
C PHE A 180 -1.57 -9.71 3.02
N CYS A 181 -1.24 -10.92 2.56
CA CYS A 181 -1.98 -11.59 1.50
C CYS A 181 -3.18 -12.34 2.08
N PHE A 182 -4.36 -12.08 1.55
CA PHE A 182 -5.57 -12.81 1.92
C PHE A 182 -6.52 -12.93 0.73
N ALA A 183 -7.48 -13.85 0.84
CA ALA A 183 -8.64 -13.93 -0.03
C ALA A 183 -9.88 -14.08 0.84
N LEU A 184 -10.98 -13.44 0.48
CA LEU A 184 -12.26 -13.63 1.16
C LEU A 184 -12.79 -15.05 0.88
N ARG A 185 -13.37 -15.67 1.91
CA ARG A 185 -14.06 -16.96 1.78
C ARG A 185 -15.39 -16.82 1.07
N THR A 186 -15.37 -16.59 -0.22
CA THR A 186 -16.58 -16.47 -1.05
C THR A 186 -17.02 -17.80 -1.67
N ASP A 187 -16.27 -18.86 -1.45
CA ASP A 187 -16.48 -20.22 -1.98
C ASP A 187 -17.45 -21.08 -1.17
N GLY A 188 -18.05 -20.53 -0.11
CA GLY A 188 -18.94 -21.25 0.79
C GLY A 188 -18.23 -22.21 1.77
N SER A 189 -16.88 -22.20 1.79
CA SER A 189 -16.12 -22.98 2.78
C SER A 189 -16.31 -22.43 4.20
N LYS A 190 -16.15 -23.30 5.20
CA LYS A 190 -16.27 -22.94 6.63
C LYS A 190 -14.92 -23.03 7.33
N ALA A 191 -14.70 -22.16 8.31
CA ALA A 191 -13.69 -22.41 9.33
C ALA A 191 -14.20 -23.44 10.33
N ASP A 192 -13.31 -24.23 10.90
CA ASP A 192 -13.66 -25.17 11.99
C ASP A 192 -13.83 -24.39 13.30
N LEU A 193 -15.05 -23.86 13.48
CA LEU A 193 -15.44 -23.12 14.68
C LEU A 193 -16.46 -23.97 15.47
N GLN A 194 -16.24 -24.11 16.78
CA GLN A 194 -17.06 -24.93 17.66
C GLN A 194 -17.45 -24.19 18.94
N GLY A 195 -18.48 -24.68 19.63
CA GLY A 195 -18.88 -24.15 20.92
C GLY A 195 -19.21 -22.66 20.95
N ASP A 196 -18.67 -21.99 21.95
CA ASP A 196 -18.94 -20.57 22.19
C ASP A 196 -18.42 -19.65 21.07
N LEU A 197 -17.29 -19.99 20.42
CA LEU A 197 -16.77 -19.22 19.30
C LEU A 197 -17.69 -19.26 18.08
N LEU A 198 -18.27 -20.43 17.76
CA LEU A 198 -19.27 -20.53 16.70
C LEU A 198 -20.52 -19.72 17.04
N THR A 199 -20.98 -19.77 18.29
CA THR A 199 -22.10 -18.96 18.75
C THR A 199 -21.83 -17.48 18.67
N ALA A 200 -20.61 -17.04 19.06
CA ALA A 200 -20.20 -15.65 18.97
C ALA A 200 -20.13 -15.14 17.52
N VAL A 201 -19.61 -15.93 16.59
CA VAL A 201 -19.59 -15.58 15.15
C VAL A 201 -21.01 -15.46 14.61
N LYS A 202 -21.94 -16.35 15.01
CA LYS A 202 -23.37 -16.21 14.66
C LYS A 202 -23.98 -14.92 15.22
N ARG A 203 -23.68 -14.58 16.47
CA ARG A 203 -24.13 -13.30 17.04
C ARG A 203 -23.58 -12.10 16.28
N VAL A 204 -22.31 -12.11 15.90
CA VAL A 204 -21.73 -11.03 15.04
C VAL A 204 -22.48 -10.95 13.72
N ARG A 205 -22.77 -12.08 13.06
CA ARG A 205 -23.56 -12.12 11.83
C ARG A 205 -24.95 -11.50 12.03
N ASP A 206 -25.64 -11.84 13.12
CA ASP A 206 -27.05 -11.49 13.34
C ASP A 206 -27.22 -10.10 13.98
N GLU A 207 -26.27 -9.63 14.79
CA GLU A 207 -26.41 -8.38 15.59
C GLU A 207 -25.52 -7.24 15.06
N VAL A 208 -24.31 -7.52 14.48
CA VAL A 208 -23.36 -6.51 14.04
C VAL A 208 -23.46 -6.26 12.54
N VAL A 209 -23.46 -7.32 11.73
CA VAL A 209 -23.48 -7.19 10.25
C VAL A 209 -24.69 -6.42 9.74
N PRO A 210 -25.93 -6.60 10.24
CA PRO A 210 -27.07 -5.81 9.77
C PRO A 210 -26.94 -4.29 10.01
N LYS A 211 -26.13 -3.90 10.98
CA LYS A 211 -25.89 -2.50 11.39
C LYS A 211 -24.57 -1.94 10.84
N ILE A 212 -23.81 -2.68 10.04
CA ILE A 212 -22.44 -2.31 9.65
C ILE A 212 -22.36 -0.94 8.99
N ASP A 213 -23.36 -0.60 8.18
CA ASP A 213 -23.42 0.66 7.45
C ASP A 213 -23.88 1.86 8.34
N THR A 214 -24.37 1.59 9.53
CA THR A 214 -24.78 2.63 10.48
C THR A 214 -23.64 3.13 11.37
N PHE A 215 -22.57 2.36 11.48
CA PHE A 215 -21.39 2.77 12.26
C PHE A 215 -20.65 3.92 11.58
N GLN A 216 -20.49 5.02 12.33
CA GLN A 216 -19.83 6.22 11.83
C GLN A 216 -18.30 6.05 11.81
N ILE A 217 -17.77 5.33 12.79
CA ILE A 217 -16.33 5.08 12.94
C ILE A 217 -16.03 3.60 13.17
N ASP A 218 -14.83 3.16 12.79
CA ASP A 218 -14.38 1.76 12.92
C ASP A 218 -14.43 1.24 14.35
N LYS A 219 -14.27 2.14 15.34
CA LYS A 219 -14.32 1.80 16.76
C LYS A 219 -15.70 1.31 17.22
N GLU A 220 -16.77 1.79 16.62
CA GLU A 220 -18.14 1.35 16.99
C GLU A 220 -18.38 -0.11 16.58
N CYS A 221 -17.98 -0.47 15.36
CA CYS A 221 -18.04 -1.86 14.91
C CYS A 221 -17.17 -2.78 15.80
N GLN A 222 -15.98 -2.32 16.12
CA GLN A 222 -15.07 -3.06 16.98
C GLN A 222 -15.63 -3.20 18.41
N GLN A 223 -16.22 -2.14 18.96
CA GLN A 223 -16.85 -2.15 20.29
C GLN A 223 -18.01 -3.14 20.35
N ALA A 224 -18.88 -3.17 19.35
CA ALA A 224 -19.98 -4.13 19.30
C ALA A 224 -19.50 -5.60 19.38
N MET A 225 -18.35 -5.91 18.78
CA MET A 225 -17.76 -7.23 18.91
C MET A 225 -17.12 -7.48 20.29
N TYR A 226 -16.54 -6.45 20.92
CA TYR A 226 -16.06 -6.54 22.30
C TYR A 226 -17.21 -6.81 23.28
N ASP A 227 -18.36 -6.15 23.07
CA ASP A 227 -19.55 -6.31 23.92
C ASP A 227 -20.06 -7.75 23.84
N ILE A 228 -20.17 -8.33 22.62
CA ILE A 228 -20.54 -9.74 22.43
C ILE A 228 -19.56 -10.68 23.15
N ALA A 229 -18.25 -10.45 23.00
CA ALA A 229 -17.24 -11.28 23.67
C ALA A 229 -17.39 -11.20 25.19
N THR A 230 -17.59 -10.01 25.75
CA THR A 230 -17.76 -9.78 27.17
C THR A 230 -19.02 -10.44 27.71
N GLU A 231 -20.16 -10.29 27.03
CA GLU A 231 -21.43 -10.91 27.40
C GLU A 231 -21.37 -12.45 27.42
N MET A 232 -20.60 -13.01 26.50
CA MET A 232 -20.41 -14.47 26.42
C MET A 232 -19.27 -14.99 27.31
N GLY A 233 -18.53 -14.12 27.99
CA GLY A 233 -17.40 -14.50 28.83
C GLY A 233 -16.21 -15.08 28.05
N ILE A 234 -16.07 -14.76 26.77
CA ILE A 234 -14.95 -15.17 25.93
C ILE A 234 -13.91 -14.06 25.76
N GLU A 235 -12.67 -14.47 25.56
CA GLU A 235 -11.60 -13.49 25.30
C GLU A 235 -11.85 -12.78 23.95
N PRO A 236 -11.87 -11.43 23.90
CA PRO A 236 -12.10 -10.69 22.66
C PRO A 236 -11.15 -11.08 21.52
N LYS A 237 -9.89 -11.36 21.85
CA LYS A 237 -8.90 -11.83 20.89
C LYS A 237 -9.31 -13.15 20.22
N ALA A 238 -9.92 -14.06 20.99
CA ALA A 238 -10.40 -15.35 20.45
C ALA A 238 -11.54 -15.14 19.45
N LEU A 239 -12.50 -14.25 19.75
CA LEU A 239 -13.53 -13.86 18.79
C LEU A 239 -12.95 -13.21 17.52
N PHE A 240 -11.98 -12.32 17.66
CA PHE A 240 -11.36 -11.68 16.49
C PHE A 240 -10.63 -12.70 15.61
N THR A 241 -9.88 -13.64 16.20
CA THR A 241 -9.26 -14.74 15.47
C THR A 241 -10.32 -15.61 14.77
N ALA A 242 -11.42 -15.93 15.44
CA ALA A 242 -12.52 -16.68 14.84
C ALA A 242 -13.13 -15.93 13.64
N MET A 243 -13.31 -14.61 13.74
CA MET A 243 -13.80 -13.79 12.63
C MET A 243 -12.81 -13.75 11.46
N TYR A 244 -11.49 -13.58 11.69
CA TYR A 244 -10.51 -13.66 10.61
C TYR A 244 -10.52 -15.05 9.95
N ASN A 245 -10.59 -16.12 10.72
CA ASN A 245 -10.71 -17.47 10.18
C ASN A 245 -11.99 -17.64 9.36
N ALA A 246 -13.11 -17.09 9.83
CA ALA A 246 -14.37 -17.13 9.10
C ALA A 246 -14.34 -16.34 7.79
N LEU A 247 -13.65 -15.20 7.75
CA LEU A 247 -13.65 -14.30 6.61
C LEU A 247 -12.53 -14.57 5.60
N ILE A 248 -11.31 -14.91 6.06
CA ILE A 248 -10.11 -14.96 5.22
C ILE A 248 -9.19 -16.17 5.48
N ASN A 249 -9.61 -17.13 6.32
CA ASN A 249 -8.80 -18.30 6.67
C ASN A 249 -7.42 -17.97 7.27
N LYS A 250 -7.35 -16.98 8.13
CA LYS A 250 -6.14 -16.55 8.84
C LYS A 250 -6.45 -16.23 10.29
N ASP A 251 -5.43 -16.25 11.15
CA ASP A 251 -5.58 -15.90 12.57
C ASP A 251 -5.59 -14.38 12.80
N GLN A 252 -5.12 -13.62 11.83
CA GLN A 252 -5.03 -12.17 11.88
C GLN A 252 -5.13 -11.53 10.48
N GLY A 253 -5.40 -10.22 10.43
CA GLY A 253 -5.56 -9.49 9.18
C GLY A 253 -5.63 -7.99 9.40
N PRO A 254 -6.18 -7.21 8.45
CA PRO A 254 -6.44 -5.79 8.62
C PRO A 254 -7.30 -5.51 9.85
N ARG A 255 -7.28 -4.30 10.40
CA ARG A 255 -8.11 -3.94 11.57
C ARG A 255 -9.56 -4.36 11.37
N LEU A 256 -10.05 -5.29 12.18
CA LEU A 256 -11.28 -6.04 11.92
C LEU A 256 -12.52 -5.14 11.74
N GLY A 257 -12.69 -4.11 12.56
CA GLY A 257 -13.84 -3.20 12.44
C GLY A 257 -13.84 -2.46 11.10
N ASN A 258 -12.70 -1.90 10.68
CA ASN A 258 -12.55 -1.26 9.38
C ASN A 258 -12.68 -2.27 8.24
N PHE A 259 -12.07 -3.44 8.39
CA PHE A 259 -12.10 -4.50 7.40
C PHE A 259 -13.54 -4.96 7.10
N MET A 260 -14.34 -5.22 8.12
CA MET A 260 -15.73 -5.59 7.95
C MET A 260 -16.58 -4.48 7.30
N ARG A 261 -16.35 -3.23 7.67
CA ARG A 261 -17.06 -2.10 7.03
C ARG A 261 -16.71 -1.98 5.54
N ILE A 262 -15.46 -2.22 5.15
CA ILE A 262 -15.04 -2.20 3.74
C ILE A 262 -15.64 -3.37 2.96
N ILE A 263 -15.70 -4.57 3.54
CA ILE A 263 -16.37 -5.72 2.91
C ILE A 263 -17.85 -5.40 2.67
N GLY A 264 -18.49 -4.72 3.61
CA GLY A 264 -19.89 -4.30 3.51
C GLY A 264 -20.89 -5.41 3.87
N LYS A 265 -22.13 -4.98 4.13
CA LYS A 265 -23.20 -5.82 4.68
C LYS A 265 -23.48 -7.06 3.81
N ASP A 266 -23.67 -6.87 2.52
CA ASP A 266 -24.14 -7.95 1.64
C ASP A 266 -23.11 -9.07 1.51
N GLN A 267 -21.84 -8.72 1.33
CA GLN A 267 -20.76 -9.68 1.21
C GLN A 267 -20.47 -10.39 2.54
N LEU A 268 -20.49 -9.66 3.67
CA LEU A 268 -20.39 -10.26 5.01
C LEU A 268 -21.52 -11.23 5.28
N SER A 269 -22.76 -10.85 4.96
CA SER A 269 -23.94 -11.71 5.11
C SER A 269 -23.79 -12.98 4.28
N SER A 270 -23.33 -12.85 3.04
CA SER A 270 -23.07 -14.01 2.17
C SER A 270 -22.01 -14.96 2.76
N ILE A 271 -20.84 -14.41 3.16
CA ILE A 271 -19.75 -15.22 3.71
C ILE A 271 -20.15 -15.89 5.03
N LEU A 272 -20.83 -15.17 5.91
CA LEU A 272 -21.20 -15.69 7.24
C LEU A 272 -22.49 -16.53 7.23
N SER A 273 -23.23 -16.59 6.13
CA SER A 273 -24.47 -17.38 6.01
C SER A 273 -24.23 -18.87 6.21
N VAL A 274 -23.03 -19.34 5.98
CA VAL A 274 -22.64 -20.76 6.15
C VAL A 274 -22.53 -21.19 7.63
N TYR A 275 -22.48 -20.25 8.57
CA TYR A 275 -22.46 -20.49 10.02
C TYR A 275 -23.85 -20.29 10.61
#